data_a66664cb0ee5ee60f77c96a44c24be59
#
_entry.id   a66664cb0ee5ee60f77c96a44c24be59
#
_cell.length_a   1.000
_cell.length_b   1.000
_cell.length_c   1.000
_cell.angle_alpha   90.00
_cell.angle_beta   90.00
_cell.angle_gamma   90.00
#
_symmetry.space_group_name_H-M   'P 1'
#
loop_
_entity.id
_entity.type
_entity.pdbx_description
1 polymer ?
#
loop_
_entity_poly.entity_id
_entity_poly.type
_entity_poly.pdbx_seq_one_letter_code
_entity_poly.pdbx_strand_id
1 'polypeptide(L)'
;MAEITYADAGVDIEEGAAAVDAIKDAVHSTYRPEVVGDIGGFGGLFSAAAFKGMEEPLMVSGTDGVGTKLKLAFEMDKHDTIGIDAWRCASMTCSRRAPSRCCSSTMWPW
;
A
#
# COMPACT_ATOMS: atom_id res chain seq x y z
N MET A 1 -19.51 1.97 35.11
CA MET A 1 -18.35 1.67 34.27
C MET A 1 -18.24 2.81 33.28
N ALA A 2 -17.10 3.47 33.19
CA ALA A 2 -16.90 4.49 32.17
C ALA A 2 -16.91 3.79 30.81
N GLU A 3 -17.66 4.33 29.85
CA GLU A 3 -17.71 3.86 28.49
C GLU A 3 -16.35 4.19 27.82
N ILE A 4 -15.61 3.17 27.43
CA ILE A 4 -14.31 3.35 26.76
C ILE A 4 -14.62 3.61 25.28
N THR A 5 -14.19 4.75 24.77
CA THR A 5 -14.34 5.15 23.38
C THR A 5 -13.11 4.77 22.54
N TYR A 6 -13.25 4.77 21.22
CA TYR A 6 -12.09 4.61 20.32
C TYR A 6 -11.07 5.73 20.50
N ALA A 7 -11.50 6.94 20.77
CA ALA A 7 -10.63 8.09 21.04
C ALA A 7 -9.78 7.88 22.29
N ASP A 8 -10.34 7.28 23.35
CA ASP A 8 -9.59 6.93 24.57
C ASP A 8 -8.50 5.88 24.30
N ALA A 9 -8.68 5.07 23.28
CA ALA A 9 -7.68 4.10 22.83
C ALA A 9 -6.67 4.68 21.82
N GLY A 10 -6.73 5.98 21.54
CA GLY A 10 -5.83 6.65 20.59
C GLY A 10 -6.21 6.45 19.12
N VAL A 11 -7.45 6.06 18.84
CA VAL A 11 -7.96 5.88 17.48
C VAL A 11 -8.94 7.01 17.15
N ASP A 12 -8.54 7.89 16.25
CA ASP A 12 -9.41 8.93 15.70
C ASP A 12 -9.93 8.51 14.33
N ILE A 13 -11.24 8.22 14.26
CA ILE A 13 -11.87 7.74 13.03
C ILE A 13 -12.01 8.87 12.01
N GLU A 14 -12.25 10.11 12.47
CA GLU A 14 -12.43 11.27 11.60
C GLU A 14 -11.09 11.70 10.98
N GLU A 15 -10.00 11.71 11.75
CA GLU A 15 -8.65 11.93 11.22
C GLU A 15 -8.26 10.85 10.22
N GLY A 16 -8.60 9.59 10.48
CA GLY A 16 -8.37 8.50 9.55
C GLY A 16 -9.09 8.70 8.21
N ALA A 17 -10.35 9.12 8.25
CA ALA A 17 -11.12 9.43 7.04
C ALA A 17 -10.54 10.64 6.29
N ALA A 18 -10.18 11.70 7.00
CA ALA A 18 -9.55 12.88 6.42
C ALA A 18 -8.20 12.57 5.76
N ALA A 19 -7.40 11.69 6.36
CA ALA A 19 -6.14 11.23 5.78
C ALA A 19 -6.35 10.48 4.45
N VAL A 20 -7.37 9.60 4.40
CA VAL A 20 -7.73 8.90 3.15
C VAL A 20 -8.15 9.89 2.07
N ASP A 21 -9.00 10.87 2.41
CA ASP A 21 -9.44 11.89 1.45
C ASP A 21 -8.28 12.74 0.95
N ALA A 22 -7.33 13.09 1.81
CA ALA A 22 -6.16 13.88 1.44
C ALA A 22 -5.23 13.19 0.41
N ILE A 23 -5.15 11.86 0.44
CA ILE A 23 -4.29 11.09 -0.48
C ILE A 23 -5.02 10.58 -1.73
N LYS A 24 -6.34 10.72 -1.80
CA LYS A 24 -7.20 10.11 -2.81
C LYS A 24 -6.76 10.40 -4.24
N ASP A 25 -6.52 11.67 -4.54
CA ASP A 25 -6.10 12.09 -5.89
C ASP A 25 -4.72 11.55 -6.26
N ALA A 26 -3.79 11.54 -5.30
CA ALA A 26 -2.46 10.97 -5.50
C ALA A 26 -2.54 9.46 -5.77
N VAL A 27 -3.36 8.74 -5.01
CA VAL A 27 -3.59 7.31 -5.21
C VAL A 27 -4.24 7.04 -6.57
N HIS A 28 -5.28 7.78 -6.95
CA HIS A 28 -5.93 7.63 -8.25
C HIS A 28 -4.98 7.87 -9.42
N SER A 29 -4.03 8.81 -9.28
CA SER A 29 -3.04 9.08 -10.32
C SER A 29 -2.12 7.89 -10.62
N THR A 30 -2.03 6.94 -9.68
CA THR A 30 -1.23 5.71 -9.83
C THR A 30 -2.03 4.52 -10.36
N TYR A 31 -3.36 4.65 -10.50
CA TYR A 31 -4.20 3.54 -10.92
C TYR A 31 -3.93 3.13 -12.36
N ARG A 32 -3.83 1.83 -12.53
CA ARG A 32 -3.75 1.17 -13.83
C ARG A 32 -5.11 0.60 -14.21
N PRO A 33 -5.34 0.28 -15.50
CA PRO A 33 -6.61 -0.30 -15.95
C PRO A 33 -7.01 -1.60 -15.23
N GLU A 34 -6.03 -2.31 -14.66
CA GLU A 34 -6.28 -3.54 -13.92
C GLU A 34 -6.79 -3.30 -12.49
N VAL A 35 -6.64 -2.10 -11.95
CA VAL A 35 -7.16 -1.75 -10.61
C VAL A 35 -8.66 -1.55 -10.72
N VAL A 36 -9.42 -2.27 -9.91
CA VAL A 36 -10.88 -2.25 -9.91
C VAL A 36 -11.39 -1.76 -8.56
N GLY A 37 -12.22 -0.74 -8.57
CA GLY A 37 -12.76 -0.13 -7.35
C GLY A 37 -12.01 1.12 -6.92
N ASP A 38 -12.21 1.51 -5.68
CA ASP A 38 -11.70 2.76 -5.13
C ASP A 38 -11.00 2.53 -3.78
N ILE A 39 -10.25 3.55 -3.32
CA ILE A 39 -9.63 3.59 -2.00
C ILE A 39 -10.69 3.70 -0.90
N GLY A 40 -10.44 3.08 0.24
CA GLY A 40 -11.30 3.15 1.44
C GLY A 40 -12.14 1.90 1.67
N GLY A 41 -12.07 0.89 0.81
CA GLY A 41 -12.68 -0.42 1.04
C GLY A 41 -11.81 -1.34 1.90
N PHE A 42 -12.39 -2.48 2.33
CA PHE A 42 -11.66 -3.50 3.10
C PHE A 42 -10.67 -4.31 2.28
N GLY A 43 -10.63 -4.15 0.97
CA GLY A 43 -9.70 -4.88 0.10
C GLY A 43 -9.58 -4.21 -1.27
N GLY A 44 -8.43 -4.39 -1.89
CA GLY A 44 -8.19 -3.98 -3.26
C GLY A 44 -8.55 -5.09 -4.24
N LEU A 45 -9.21 -4.72 -5.33
CA LEU A 45 -9.50 -5.62 -6.43
C LEU A 45 -8.54 -5.34 -7.59
N PHE A 46 -8.00 -6.41 -8.14
CA PHE A 46 -7.12 -6.34 -9.29
C PHE A 46 -7.55 -7.34 -10.35
N SER A 47 -7.70 -6.87 -11.59
CA SER A 47 -8.13 -7.73 -12.69
C SER A 47 -7.04 -8.73 -13.06
N ALA A 48 -7.36 -10.00 -12.96
CA ALA A 48 -6.49 -11.11 -13.37
C ALA A 48 -6.63 -11.47 -14.87
N ALA A 49 -7.27 -10.60 -15.66
CA ALA A 49 -7.54 -10.89 -17.07
C ALA A 49 -6.26 -11.16 -17.89
N ALA A 50 -5.15 -10.51 -17.52
CA ALA A 50 -3.86 -10.72 -18.18
C ALA A 50 -3.27 -12.12 -17.95
N PHE A 51 -3.76 -12.87 -16.97
CA PHE A 51 -3.22 -14.19 -16.60
C PHE A 51 -3.93 -15.35 -17.29
N LYS A 52 -4.99 -15.07 -18.08
CA LYS A 52 -5.82 -16.10 -18.75
C LYS A 52 -5.03 -17.08 -19.65
N GLY A 53 -3.89 -16.66 -20.17
CA GLY A 53 -3.03 -17.49 -21.02
C GLY A 53 -1.89 -18.22 -20.29
N MET A 54 -1.82 -18.11 -18.97
CA MET A 54 -0.79 -18.75 -18.16
C MET A 54 -1.27 -20.09 -17.64
N GLU A 55 -0.41 -21.13 -17.71
CA GLU A 55 -0.75 -22.46 -17.19
C GLU A 55 -0.84 -22.46 -15.66
N GLU A 56 0.12 -21.86 -14.98
CA GLU A 56 0.18 -21.80 -13.52
C GLU A 56 0.54 -20.37 -13.06
N PRO A 57 -0.41 -19.42 -13.07
CA PRO A 57 -0.13 -18.07 -12.62
C PRO A 57 0.04 -18.02 -11.10
N LEU A 58 1.13 -17.41 -10.63
CA LEU A 58 1.37 -17.13 -9.22
C LEU A 58 1.28 -15.63 -8.98
N MET A 59 0.45 -15.23 -8.02
CA MET A 59 0.37 -13.84 -7.56
C MET A 59 1.17 -13.70 -6.27
N VAL A 60 2.09 -12.76 -6.24
CA VAL A 60 2.83 -12.38 -5.04
C VAL A 60 2.42 -10.97 -4.66
N SER A 61 1.93 -10.79 -3.45
CA SER A 61 1.63 -9.49 -2.88
C SER A 61 2.41 -9.30 -1.58
N GLY A 62 2.77 -8.08 -1.27
CA GLY A 62 3.45 -7.73 -0.04
C GLY A 62 3.19 -6.30 0.33
N THR A 63 3.16 -6.03 1.62
CA THR A 63 3.10 -4.69 2.19
C THR A 63 4.26 -4.51 3.14
N ASP A 64 4.65 -3.27 3.38
CA ASP A 64 5.70 -2.94 4.33
C ASP A 64 5.28 -1.72 5.16
N GLY A 65 5.48 -1.81 6.47
CA GLY A 65 5.15 -0.74 7.41
C GLY A 65 6.36 0.14 7.78
N VAL A 66 7.48 0.01 7.07
CA VAL A 66 8.74 0.74 7.26
C VAL A 66 9.46 0.42 8.59
N GLY A 67 8.73 0.00 9.62
CA GLY A 67 9.31 -0.37 10.92
C GLY A 67 9.87 0.82 11.71
N THR A 68 11.01 0.61 12.38
CA THR A 68 11.58 1.58 13.33
C THR A 68 12.09 2.88 12.69
N LYS A 69 12.30 2.93 11.38
CA LYS A 69 12.67 4.16 10.66
C LYS A 69 11.62 5.26 10.78
N LEU A 70 10.35 4.90 11.00
CA LEU A 70 9.30 5.88 11.28
C LEU A 70 9.61 6.73 12.52
N LYS A 71 10.23 6.16 13.56
CA LYS A 71 10.64 6.93 14.75
C LYS A 71 11.63 8.02 14.40
N LEU A 72 12.61 7.71 13.54
CA LEU A 72 13.56 8.72 13.06
C LEU A 72 12.88 9.79 12.23
N ALA A 73 11.92 9.42 11.37
CA ALA A 73 11.16 10.38 10.59
C ALA A 73 10.39 11.37 11.49
N PHE A 74 9.77 10.89 12.56
CA PHE A 74 9.09 11.73 13.54
C PHE A 74 10.07 12.60 14.35
N GLU A 75 11.19 12.05 14.81
CA GLU A 75 12.19 12.81 15.56
C GLU A 75 12.87 13.91 14.75
N MET A 76 13.04 13.68 13.44
CA MET A 76 13.67 14.62 12.51
C MET A 76 12.66 15.53 11.81
N ASP A 77 11.37 15.32 12.00
CA ASP A 77 10.27 15.95 11.24
C ASP A 77 10.52 15.88 9.71
N LYS A 78 10.96 14.70 9.24
CA LYS A 78 11.32 14.48 7.85
C LYS A 78 10.58 13.28 7.28
N HIS A 79 9.57 13.54 6.46
CA HIS A 79 8.63 12.54 5.95
C HIS A 79 8.72 12.29 4.44
N ASP A 80 9.47 13.10 3.71
CA ASP A 80 9.56 13.14 2.25
C ASP A 80 10.23 11.91 1.60
N THR A 81 10.96 11.12 2.37
CA THR A 81 11.71 9.97 1.86
C THR A 81 11.17 8.61 2.32
N ILE A 82 10.36 8.60 3.38
CA ILE A 82 9.95 7.35 4.03
C ILE A 82 9.06 6.48 3.14
N GLY A 83 8.21 7.10 2.31
CA GLY A 83 7.37 6.40 1.34
C GLY A 83 8.18 5.69 0.25
N ILE A 84 9.29 6.28 -0.19
CA ILE A 84 10.21 5.67 -1.16
C ILE A 84 10.84 4.41 -0.57
N ASP A 85 11.19 4.44 0.70
CA ASP A 85 11.77 3.31 1.39
C ASP A 85 10.75 2.18 1.59
N ALA A 86 9.52 2.50 2.00
CA ALA A 86 8.42 1.54 2.11
C ALA A 86 8.18 0.79 0.79
N TRP A 87 8.11 1.54 -0.31
CA TRP A 87 7.92 0.95 -1.63
C TRP A 87 9.09 0.04 -2.05
N ARG A 88 10.32 0.48 -1.82
CA ARG A 88 11.51 -0.33 -2.15
C ARG A 88 11.54 -1.63 -1.37
N CYS A 89 11.21 -1.61 -0.08
CA CYS A 89 11.16 -2.81 0.75
C CYS A 89 10.11 -3.79 0.24
N ALA A 90 8.88 -3.33 -0.02
CA ALA A 90 7.81 -4.16 -0.55
C ALA A 90 8.17 -4.74 -1.94
N SER A 91 8.66 -3.90 -2.84
CA SER A 91 9.07 -4.28 -4.20
C SER A 91 10.20 -5.32 -4.19
N MET A 92 11.24 -5.12 -3.38
CA MET A 92 12.35 -6.07 -3.27
C MET A 92 11.90 -7.42 -2.70
N THR A 93 10.96 -7.42 -1.76
CA THR A 93 10.41 -8.66 -1.19
C THR A 93 9.66 -9.46 -2.25
N CYS A 94 8.85 -8.80 -3.06
CA CYS A 94 8.15 -9.45 -4.18
C CYS A 94 9.13 -9.95 -5.24
N SER A 95 10.11 -9.12 -5.63
CA SER A 95 11.08 -9.46 -6.68
C SER A 95 11.96 -10.66 -6.34
N ARG A 96 12.32 -10.83 -5.07
CA ARG A 96 13.14 -11.96 -4.63
C ARG A 96 12.41 -13.29 -4.63
N ARG A 97 11.07 -13.27 -4.57
CA ARG A 97 10.24 -14.48 -4.50
C ARG A 97 9.63 -14.87 -5.84
N ALA A 98 9.58 -13.95 -6.80
CA ALA A 98 9.02 -14.23 -8.11
C ALA A 98 10.11 -14.77 -9.06
N PRO A 99 9.84 -15.83 -9.82
CA PRO A 99 10.70 -16.20 -10.93
C PRO A 99 10.75 -15.04 -11.94
N SER A 100 11.90 -14.87 -12.58
CA SER A 100 12.32 -13.72 -13.39
C SER A 100 11.39 -13.25 -14.53
N ARG A 101 10.24 -13.88 -14.72
CA ARG A 101 9.25 -13.51 -15.74
C ARG A 101 8.01 -12.78 -15.22
N CYS A 102 7.83 -12.66 -13.90
CA CYS A 102 6.59 -12.12 -13.32
C CYS A 102 6.75 -10.78 -12.63
N CYS A 103 7.96 -10.35 -12.32
CA CYS A 103 8.23 -9.00 -11.87
C CYS A 103 8.55 -8.10 -13.06
N SER A 104 7.57 -7.78 -13.87
CA SER A 104 7.72 -6.53 -14.60
C SER A 104 7.69 -5.41 -13.56
N SER A 105 8.77 -4.66 -13.47
CA SER A 105 8.92 -3.44 -12.68
C SER A 105 7.88 -2.36 -13.00
N THR A 106 6.92 -2.70 -13.82
CA THR A 106 5.81 -1.87 -14.30
C THR A 106 4.52 -2.08 -13.53
N MET A 107 4.49 -2.94 -12.49
CA MET A 107 3.23 -3.24 -11.83
C MET A 107 2.78 -2.14 -10.85
N TRP A 108 3.70 -1.26 -10.42
CA TRP A 108 3.39 -0.08 -9.60
C TRP A 108 4.37 1.04 -9.93
N PRO A 109 4.01 1.95 -10.84
CA PRO A 109 4.75 3.21 -10.96
C PRO A 109 4.38 4.09 -9.77
N TRP A 110 5.29 4.28 -8.86
CA TRP A 110 5.26 5.37 -7.87
C TRP A 110 6.23 6.45 -8.29
#